data_7ddefe580dd4e9d5c0f2bd969962da34
#
_entry.id   7ddefe580dd4e9d5c0f2bd969962da34
#
_cell.length_a   1.000
_cell.length_b   1.000
_cell.length_c   1.000
_cell.angle_alpha   90.00
_cell.angle_beta   90.00
_cell.angle_gamma   90.00
#
_symmetry.space_group_name_H-M   'P 1'
#
loop_
_entity.id
_entity.type
_entity.pdbx_description
1 polymer ?
#
loop_
_entity_poly.entity_id
_entity_poly.type
_entity_poly.pdbx_seq_one_letter_code
_entity_poly.pdbx_strand_id
1 'polypeptide(L)'
;MERTVGSAAFPLGSKLPSFELVNVDGRKLGSHYLEGGKACLVAFLCNHCPYVKGSEDLLIDIVKRFEAEGLKTLTINSNDAVKYPDDSFEKMKEKAHEMALPYPYLHDESQAVAKLFDAACTPEFYLFDGEHTLVYHGTINDSPRDRSKVTKDYLSHAVEAVLEGRIPEPQFVHPLGCSIKWK
;
A
#
# COMPACT_ATOMS: atom_id res chain seq x y z
N MET A 1 -3.00 18.49 6.98
CA MET A 1 -3.17 19.09 5.65
C MET A 1 -3.29 17.92 4.67
N GLU A 2 -4.49 17.64 4.23
CA GLU A 2 -4.76 16.59 3.25
C GLU A 2 -4.18 17.02 1.90
N ARG A 3 -3.22 16.27 1.40
CA ARG A 3 -2.71 16.50 0.05
C ARG A 3 -3.59 15.72 -0.93
N THR A 4 -4.35 16.42 -1.70
CA THR A 4 -5.01 15.89 -2.88
C THR A 4 -3.94 15.59 -3.95
N VAL A 5 -3.65 14.32 -4.17
CA VAL A 5 -2.65 13.97 -5.18
C VAL A 5 -3.19 12.91 -6.11
N GLY A 6 -3.70 13.36 -7.23
CA GLY A 6 -3.62 12.55 -8.44
C GLY A 6 -2.21 12.77 -8.98
N SER A 7 -1.38 11.75 -8.96
CA SER A 7 0.01 11.91 -9.35
C SER A 7 0.15 12.03 -10.85
N ALA A 8 0.55 13.22 -11.32
CA ALA A 8 0.98 13.41 -12.71
C ALA A 8 2.32 12.69 -13.00
N ALA A 9 3.11 12.41 -11.95
CA ALA A 9 4.42 11.77 -12.06
C ALA A 9 4.34 10.24 -12.08
N PHE A 10 3.25 9.66 -11.57
CA PHE A 10 3.00 8.22 -11.61
C PHE A 10 1.58 7.91 -12.07
N PRO A 11 1.28 8.12 -13.37
CA PRO A 11 -0.08 7.98 -13.90
C PRO A 11 -0.51 6.52 -14.05
N LEU A 12 -1.82 6.29 -14.16
CA LEU A 12 -2.38 5.01 -14.60
C LEU A 12 -1.69 4.54 -15.89
N GLY A 13 -1.45 3.24 -16.01
CA GLY A 13 -0.69 2.67 -17.11
C GLY A 13 0.82 2.63 -16.91
N SER A 14 1.34 3.26 -15.85
CA SER A 14 2.76 3.16 -15.47
C SER A 14 3.14 1.72 -15.15
N LYS A 15 4.37 1.34 -15.48
CA LYS A 15 4.92 0.04 -15.10
C LYS A 15 5.43 0.07 -13.67
N LEU A 16 5.32 -1.07 -12.98
CA LEU A 16 5.88 -1.26 -11.66
C LEU A 16 7.39 -0.96 -11.70
N PRO A 17 7.87 0.03 -10.92
CA PRO A 17 9.29 0.33 -10.89
C PRO A 17 10.09 -0.75 -10.18
N SER A 18 11.36 -0.92 -10.55
CA SER A 18 12.27 -1.81 -9.87
C SER A 18 12.76 -1.16 -8.56
N PHE A 19 12.61 -1.88 -7.45
CA PHE A 19 13.12 -1.47 -6.14
C PHE A 19 13.39 -2.67 -5.25
N GLU A 20 14.21 -2.46 -4.22
CA GLU A 20 14.50 -3.45 -3.18
C GLU A 20 14.68 -2.74 -1.84
N LEU A 21 14.03 -3.24 -0.80
CA LEU A 21 14.06 -2.70 0.55
C LEU A 21 14.20 -3.83 1.57
N VAL A 22 14.56 -3.48 2.81
CA VAL A 22 14.65 -4.45 3.90
C VAL A 22 13.27 -4.69 4.51
N ASN A 23 12.85 -5.94 4.55
CA ASN A 23 11.65 -6.37 5.25
C ASN A 23 11.89 -6.47 6.76
N VAL A 24 10.83 -6.42 7.55
CA VAL A 24 10.89 -6.55 9.03
C VAL A 24 11.55 -7.83 9.52
N ASP A 25 11.61 -8.89 8.71
CA ASP A 25 12.33 -10.13 8.99
C ASP A 25 13.82 -10.10 8.62
N GLY A 26 14.31 -8.97 8.10
CA GLY A 26 15.71 -8.78 7.68
C GLY A 26 16.02 -9.17 6.24
N ARG A 27 15.10 -9.84 5.54
CA ARG A 27 15.29 -10.17 4.12
C ARG A 27 15.14 -8.93 3.24
N LYS A 28 15.81 -8.92 2.11
CA LYS A 28 15.63 -7.92 1.07
C LYS A 28 14.52 -8.38 0.12
N LEU A 29 13.49 -7.58 0.01
CA LEU A 29 12.34 -7.81 -0.87
C LEU A 29 12.06 -6.54 -1.68
N GLY A 30 11.41 -6.71 -2.80
CA GLY A 30 11.05 -5.59 -3.67
C GLY A 30 10.19 -6.05 -4.83
N SER A 31 10.30 -5.37 -5.95
CA SER A 31 9.48 -5.65 -7.13
C SER A 31 9.55 -7.10 -7.60
N HIS A 32 10.70 -7.77 -7.44
CA HIS A 32 10.84 -9.20 -7.79
C HIS A 32 9.91 -10.13 -7.00
N TYR A 33 9.55 -9.75 -5.76
CA TYR A 33 8.60 -10.51 -4.95
C TYR A 33 7.21 -10.57 -5.58
N LEU A 34 6.85 -9.57 -6.38
CA LEU A 34 5.55 -9.47 -7.03
C LEU A 34 5.47 -10.23 -8.36
N GLU A 35 6.58 -10.78 -8.85
CA GLU A 35 6.61 -11.56 -10.09
C GLU A 35 5.70 -12.79 -9.99
N GLY A 36 4.96 -13.05 -11.06
CA GLY A 36 4.00 -14.16 -11.13
C GLY A 36 2.66 -13.89 -10.43
N GLY A 37 2.49 -12.75 -9.77
CA GLY A 37 1.18 -12.35 -9.24
C GLY A 37 0.20 -12.02 -10.36
N LYS A 38 -1.05 -12.45 -10.22
CA LYS A 38 -2.13 -12.07 -11.14
C LYS A 38 -2.62 -10.65 -10.87
N ALA A 39 -2.51 -10.22 -9.62
CA ALA A 39 -2.68 -8.85 -9.16
C ALA A 39 -1.56 -8.55 -8.16
N CYS A 40 -0.99 -7.35 -8.24
CA CYS A 40 0.15 -6.95 -7.42
C CYS A 40 -0.17 -5.64 -6.71
N LEU A 41 -0.22 -5.67 -5.38
CA LEU A 41 -0.55 -4.53 -4.55
C LEU A 41 0.72 -3.98 -3.87
N VAL A 42 0.96 -2.69 -4.02
CA VAL A 42 1.93 -1.93 -3.23
C VAL A 42 1.18 -0.89 -2.40
N ALA A 43 1.36 -0.92 -1.09
CA ALA A 43 0.70 0.00 -0.17
C ALA A 43 1.73 0.76 0.67
N PHE A 44 1.63 2.08 0.68
CA PHE A 44 2.40 2.92 1.62
C PHE A 44 1.62 3.05 2.91
N LEU A 45 2.22 2.58 4.00
CA LEU A 45 1.62 2.54 5.34
C LEU A 45 2.56 3.19 6.35
N CYS A 46 2.08 3.38 7.56
CA CYS A 46 2.88 3.75 8.72
C CYS A 46 2.32 3.10 9.99
N ASN A 47 2.98 3.30 11.14
CA ASN A 47 2.61 2.60 12.36
C ASN A 47 1.50 3.31 13.15
N HIS A 48 1.37 4.63 13.06
CA HIS A 48 0.55 5.40 13.99
C HIS A 48 -0.55 6.25 13.36
N CYS A 49 -0.65 6.32 12.04
CA CYS A 49 -1.67 7.14 11.36
C CYS A 49 -3.08 6.61 11.63
N PRO A 50 -4.04 7.46 12.04
CA PRO A 50 -5.42 7.02 12.27
C PRO A 50 -6.10 6.42 11.04
N TYR A 51 -5.77 6.90 9.85
CA TYR A 51 -6.27 6.35 8.58
C TYR A 51 -5.72 4.95 8.31
N VAL A 52 -4.47 4.69 8.67
CA VAL A 52 -3.88 3.34 8.59
C VAL A 52 -4.55 2.43 9.61
N LYS A 53 -4.62 2.85 10.87
CA LYS A 53 -5.23 2.04 11.95
C LYS A 53 -6.68 1.69 11.67
N GLY A 54 -7.44 2.60 11.07
CA GLY A 54 -8.83 2.37 10.70
C GLY A 54 -9.01 1.44 9.49
N SER A 55 -7.95 1.19 8.71
CA SER A 55 -7.98 0.41 7.46
C SER A 55 -7.26 -0.93 7.55
N GLU A 56 -6.42 -1.13 8.57
CA GLU A 56 -5.52 -2.31 8.64
C GLU A 56 -6.26 -3.63 8.65
N ASP A 57 -7.31 -3.75 9.45
CA ASP A 57 -8.07 -4.99 9.53
C ASP A 57 -8.68 -5.36 8.18
N LEU A 58 -9.21 -4.36 7.46
CA LEU A 58 -9.77 -4.58 6.13
C LEU A 58 -8.67 -4.96 5.12
N LEU A 59 -7.50 -4.33 5.18
CA LEU A 59 -6.38 -4.69 4.32
C LEU A 59 -5.92 -6.13 4.57
N ILE A 60 -5.83 -6.52 5.83
CA ILE A 60 -5.50 -7.91 6.22
C ILE A 60 -6.54 -8.88 5.66
N ASP A 61 -7.82 -8.55 5.79
CA ASP A 61 -8.92 -9.37 5.27
C ASP A 61 -8.84 -9.51 3.73
N ILE A 62 -8.57 -8.42 3.02
CA ILE A 62 -8.40 -8.41 1.55
C ILE A 62 -7.24 -9.33 1.14
N VAL A 63 -6.09 -9.18 1.78
CA VAL A 63 -4.90 -9.97 1.45
C VAL A 63 -5.16 -11.46 1.69
N LYS A 64 -5.70 -11.82 2.85
CA LYS A 64 -6.03 -13.22 3.18
C LYS A 64 -7.06 -13.81 2.22
N ARG A 65 -8.05 -13.02 1.81
CA ARG A 65 -9.09 -13.47 0.89
C ARG A 65 -8.53 -13.78 -0.51
N PHE A 66 -7.69 -12.91 -1.04
CA PHE A 66 -7.29 -12.96 -2.44
C PHE A 66 -5.90 -13.57 -2.70
N GLU A 67 -5.11 -13.81 -1.66
CA GLU A 67 -3.76 -14.39 -1.79
C GLU A 67 -3.77 -15.70 -2.57
N ALA A 68 -4.66 -16.63 -2.22
CA ALA A 68 -4.79 -17.92 -2.92
C ALA A 68 -5.27 -17.79 -4.37
N GLU A 69 -5.89 -16.66 -4.72
CA GLU A 69 -6.37 -16.37 -6.08
C GLU A 69 -5.30 -15.69 -6.94
N GLY A 70 -4.16 -15.31 -6.35
CA GLY A 70 -3.02 -14.74 -7.07
C GLY A 70 -2.68 -13.30 -6.74
N LEU A 71 -3.25 -12.72 -5.68
CA LEU A 71 -2.82 -11.42 -5.16
C LEU A 71 -1.47 -11.55 -4.45
N LYS A 72 -0.49 -10.76 -4.86
CA LYS A 72 0.75 -10.54 -4.12
C LYS A 72 0.80 -9.12 -3.59
N THR A 73 1.24 -8.96 -2.35
CA THR A 73 1.20 -7.67 -1.65
C THR A 73 2.54 -7.34 -1.03
N LEU A 74 2.99 -6.10 -1.22
CA LEU A 74 4.08 -5.47 -0.47
C LEU A 74 3.55 -4.22 0.21
N THR A 75 3.98 -3.99 1.46
CA THR A 75 3.70 -2.75 2.17
C THR A 75 5.00 -2.05 2.55
N ILE A 76 4.98 -0.72 2.57
CA ILE A 76 6.19 0.11 2.68
C ILE A 76 5.92 1.24 3.68
N ASN A 77 6.83 1.44 4.63
CA ASN A 77 6.85 2.60 5.50
C ASN A 77 8.04 3.49 5.12
N SER A 78 7.73 4.72 4.70
CA SER A 78 8.71 5.72 4.26
C SER A 78 8.79 6.94 5.18
N ASN A 79 8.14 6.90 6.35
CA ASN A 79 8.17 8.04 7.28
C ASN A 79 9.57 8.24 7.89
N ASP A 80 9.94 9.51 8.12
CA ASP A 80 11.17 9.88 8.82
C ASP A 80 11.12 9.37 10.28
N ALA A 81 11.81 8.27 10.54
CA ALA A 81 11.84 7.63 11.86
C ALA A 81 12.68 8.40 12.90
N VAL A 82 13.49 9.36 12.48
CA VAL A 82 14.26 10.21 13.40
C VAL A 82 13.34 11.22 14.07
N LYS A 83 12.51 11.90 13.29
CA LYS A 83 11.50 12.84 13.81
C LYS A 83 10.27 12.14 14.38
N TYR A 84 9.96 10.96 13.88
CA TYR A 84 8.78 10.18 14.26
C TYR A 84 9.19 8.76 14.71
N PRO A 85 9.71 8.59 15.94
CA PRO A 85 10.27 7.31 16.39
C PRO A 85 9.28 6.14 16.41
N ASP A 86 7.97 6.42 16.45
CA ASP A 86 6.93 5.40 16.34
C ASP A 86 6.93 4.69 14.98
N ASP A 87 7.59 5.27 13.98
CA ASP A 87 7.78 4.68 12.66
C ASP A 87 9.18 4.07 12.46
N SER A 88 9.93 3.85 13.54
CA SER A 88 11.22 3.18 13.47
C SER A 88 11.11 1.74 12.99
N PHE A 89 12.19 1.21 12.43
CA PHE A 89 12.24 -0.18 11.97
C PHE A 89 11.93 -1.17 13.09
N GLU A 90 12.38 -0.91 14.32
CA GLU A 90 12.05 -1.74 15.47
C GLU A 90 10.55 -1.72 15.78
N LYS A 91 9.91 -0.56 15.70
CA LYS A 91 8.46 -0.44 15.86
C LYS A 91 7.67 -1.11 14.73
N MET A 92 8.19 -1.11 13.52
CA MET A 92 7.63 -1.88 12.42
C MET A 92 7.65 -3.39 12.70
N LYS A 93 8.75 -3.91 13.25
CA LYS A 93 8.89 -5.32 13.65
C LYS A 93 7.89 -5.68 14.75
N GLU A 94 7.79 -4.85 15.78
CA GLU A 94 6.82 -5.03 16.87
C GLU A 94 5.39 -5.13 16.31
N LYS A 95 4.99 -4.18 15.48
CA LYS A 95 3.67 -4.15 14.86
C LYS A 95 3.40 -5.38 14.00
N ALA A 96 4.34 -5.75 13.14
CA ALA A 96 4.20 -6.91 12.28
C ALA A 96 4.00 -8.20 13.08
N HIS A 97 4.69 -8.34 14.21
CA HIS A 97 4.56 -9.48 15.11
C HIS A 97 3.21 -9.46 15.84
N GLU A 98 2.86 -8.34 16.47
CA GLU A 98 1.64 -8.20 17.26
C GLU A 98 0.37 -8.42 16.42
N MET A 99 0.35 -7.90 15.20
CA MET A 99 -0.79 -8.03 14.29
C MET A 99 -0.74 -9.30 13.42
N ALA A 100 0.35 -10.07 13.48
CA ALA A 100 0.57 -11.22 12.60
C ALA A 100 0.30 -10.85 11.13
N LEU A 101 0.96 -9.79 10.64
CA LEU A 101 0.72 -9.26 9.29
C LEU A 101 0.92 -10.34 8.23
N PRO A 102 -0.05 -10.55 7.32
CA PRO A 102 0.04 -11.59 6.28
C PRO A 102 0.83 -11.15 5.06
N TYR A 103 1.48 -9.99 5.10
CA TYR A 103 2.24 -9.41 4.00
C TYR A 103 3.57 -8.85 4.50
N PRO A 104 4.60 -8.78 3.62
CA PRO A 104 5.85 -8.10 3.94
C PRO A 104 5.63 -6.63 4.30
N TYR A 105 6.42 -6.13 5.25
CA TYR A 105 6.41 -4.74 5.66
C TYR A 105 7.84 -4.18 5.55
N LEU A 106 8.06 -3.38 4.51
CA LEU A 106 9.38 -2.92 4.07
C LEU A 106 9.69 -1.53 4.59
N HIS A 107 10.96 -1.31 4.96
CA HIS A 107 11.45 -0.02 5.43
C HIS A 107 12.14 0.77 4.31
N ASP A 108 11.54 1.87 3.90
CA ASP A 108 12.08 2.82 2.92
C ASP A 108 12.77 4.00 3.63
N GLU A 109 13.88 3.72 4.30
CA GLU A 109 14.61 4.69 5.12
C GLU A 109 15.04 5.92 4.34
N SER A 110 15.51 5.73 3.11
CA SER A 110 15.95 6.83 2.24
C SER A 110 14.80 7.64 1.64
N GLN A 111 13.57 7.12 1.69
CA GLN A 111 12.38 7.69 1.06
C GLN A 111 12.43 7.69 -0.48
N ALA A 112 13.41 6.98 -1.06
CA ALA A 112 13.59 6.92 -2.50
C ALA A 112 12.43 6.19 -3.19
N VAL A 113 11.90 5.13 -2.58
CA VAL A 113 10.79 4.36 -3.17
C VAL A 113 9.49 5.15 -3.11
N ALA A 114 9.20 5.85 -2.01
CA ALA A 114 8.04 6.74 -1.95
C ALA A 114 8.09 7.82 -3.04
N LYS A 115 9.27 8.40 -3.28
CA LYS A 115 9.47 9.38 -4.36
C LYS A 115 9.28 8.76 -5.75
N LEU A 116 9.74 7.53 -5.93
CA LEU A 116 9.63 6.79 -7.19
C LEU A 116 8.16 6.54 -7.58
N PHE A 117 7.30 6.29 -6.60
CA PHE A 117 5.85 6.14 -6.77
C PHE A 117 5.09 7.48 -6.73
N ASP A 118 5.77 8.60 -6.47
CA ASP A 118 5.14 9.87 -6.16
C ASP A 118 4.09 9.75 -5.04
N ALA A 119 4.37 8.90 -4.07
CA ALA A 119 3.49 8.69 -2.92
C ALA A 119 3.46 9.93 -2.03
N ALA A 120 2.28 10.26 -1.52
CA ALA A 120 2.07 11.49 -0.77
C ALA A 120 1.56 11.28 0.65
N CYS A 121 0.85 10.18 0.89
CA CYS A 121 0.19 9.93 2.17
C CYS A 121 0.19 8.45 2.56
N THR A 122 -0.26 8.17 3.76
CA THR A 122 -0.52 6.82 4.26
C THR A 122 -1.93 6.75 4.84
N PRO A 123 -2.72 5.71 4.54
CA PRO A 123 -2.45 4.67 3.55
C PRO A 123 -2.62 5.18 2.11
N GLU A 124 -1.81 4.69 1.20
CA GLU A 124 -1.95 4.96 -0.24
C GLU A 124 -1.70 3.66 -1.00
N PHE A 125 -2.59 3.32 -1.92
CA PHE A 125 -2.63 2.03 -2.58
C PHE A 125 -2.38 2.12 -4.08
N TYR A 126 -1.52 1.24 -4.58
CA TYR A 126 -1.18 1.09 -5.99
C TYR A 126 -1.40 -0.37 -6.38
N LEU A 127 -2.35 -0.62 -7.27
CA LEU A 127 -2.66 -1.97 -7.75
C LEU A 127 -2.25 -2.11 -9.21
N PHE A 128 -1.44 -3.13 -9.47
CA PHE A 128 -0.94 -3.49 -10.78
C PHE A 128 -1.60 -4.79 -11.23
N ASP A 129 -1.78 -4.94 -12.53
CA ASP A 129 -2.23 -6.21 -13.13
C ASP A 129 -1.08 -7.23 -13.24
N GLY A 130 -1.36 -8.39 -13.82
CA GLY A 130 -0.38 -9.46 -14.01
C GLY A 130 0.77 -9.12 -14.95
N GLU A 131 0.67 -8.04 -15.71
CA GLU A 131 1.74 -7.49 -16.57
C GLU A 131 2.49 -6.34 -15.89
N HIS A 132 2.22 -6.11 -14.60
CA HIS A 132 2.79 -5.04 -13.79
C HIS A 132 2.46 -3.63 -14.31
N THR A 133 1.28 -3.46 -14.86
CA THR A 133 0.75 -2.16 -15.28
C THR A 133 -0.20 -1.62 -14.22
N LEU A 134 -0.03 -0.35 -13.83
CA LEU A 134 -0.87 0.31 -12.82
C LEU A 134 -2.30 0.46 -13.33
N VAL A 135 -3.24 -0.17 -12.64
CA VAL A 135 -4.66 -0.18 -13.02
C VAL A 135 -5.58 0.44 -11.97
N TYR A 136 -5.10 0.58 -10.73
CA TYR A 136 -5.81 1.31 -9.68
C TYR A 136 -4.84 2.06 -8.78
N HIS A 137 -5.19 3.29 -8.44
CA HIS A 137 -4.46 4.11 -7.47
C HIS A 137 -5.45 4.86 -6.58
N GLY A 138 -5.26 4.79 -5.28
CA GLY A 138 -6.10 5.58 -4.38
C GLY A 138 -6.26 5.06 -2.96
N THR A 139 -7.46 5.24 -2.44
CA THR A 139 -7.86 4.85 -1.08
C THR A 139 -8.40 3.42 -1.02
N ILE A 140 -8.45 2.86 0.18
CA ILE A 140 -9.02 1.52 0.40
C ILE A 140 -10.55 1.56 0.29
N ASN A 141 -11.19 2.58 0.86
CA ASN A 141 -12.64 2.77 0.87
C ASN A 141 -13.00 4.25 1.06
N ASP A 142 -14.28 4.57 1.16
CA ASP A 142 -14.79 5.93 1.34
C ASP A 142 -14.77 6.43 2.81
N SER A 143 -14.36 5.58 3.77
CA SER A 143 -14.24 5.95 5.18
C SER A 143 -13.08 5.21 5.87
N PRO A 144 -11.80 5.50 5.50
CA PRO A 144 -10.66 4.73 6.01
C PRO A 144 -10.37 4.91 7.51
N ARG A 145 -10.93 5.92 8.15
CA ARG A 145 -10.81 6.13 9.60
C ARG A 145 -11.83 5.37 10.44
N ASP A 146 -12.97 5.05 9.82
CA ASP A 146 -14.11 4.47 10.55
C ASP A 146 -14.81 3.42 9.69
N ARG A 147 -14.48 2.16 9.94
CA ARG A 147 -15.02 1.01 9.20
C ARG A 147 -16.55 0.94 9.26
N SER A 148 -17.16 1.43 10.33
CA SER A 148 -18.62 1.39 10.49
C SER A 148 -19.35 2.30 9.51
N LYS A 149 -18.65 3.27 8.92
CA LYS A 149 -19.19 4.25 7.96
C LYS A 149 -18.85 3.92 6.51
N VAL A 150 -18.16 2.83 6.26
CA VAL A 150 -17.81 2.43 4.89
C VAL A 150 -19.07 2.07 4.12
N THR A 151 -19.24 2.74 2.98
CA THR A 151 -20.32 2.46 2.03
C THR A 151 -19.80 1.97 0.69
N LYS A 152 -18.54 2.27 0.36
CA LYS A 152 -17.87 1.87 -0.89
C LYS A 152 -16.48 1.30 -0.59
N ASP A 153 -16.28 0.07 -1.00
CA ASP A 153 -15.05 -0.69 -0.82
C ASP A 153 -14.26 -0.72 -2.13
N TYR A 154 -13.48 0.31 -2.38
CA TYR A 154 -12.79 0.50 -3.66
C TYR A 154 -11.70 -0.52 -3.93
N LEU A 155 -10.82 -0.77 -2.94
CA LEU A 155 -9.65 -1.63 -3.14
C LEU A 155 -10.05 -3.09 -3.35
N SER A 156 -10.97 -3.60 -2.53
CA SER A 156 -11.47 -4.98 -2.65
C SER A 156 -12.08 -5.23 -4.03
N HIS A 157 -12.93 -4.33 -4.49
CA HIS A 157 -13.53 -4.42 -5.82
C HIS A 157 -12.48 -4.30 -6.94
N ALA A 158 -11.48 -3.45 -6.76
CA ALA A 158 -10.40 -3.33 -7.75
C ALA A 158 -9.58 -4.62 -7.85
N VAL A 159 -9.22 -5.23 -6.72
CA VAL A 159 -8.50 -6.51 -6.69
C VAL A 159 -9.32 -7.61 -7.37
N GLU A 160 -10.60 -7.72 -7.02
CA GLU A 160 -11.50 -8.70 -7.63
C GLU A 160 -11.59 -8.52 -9.16
N ALA A 161 -11.75 -7.29 -9.63
CA ALA A 161 -11.78 -6.99 -11.06
C ALA A 161 -10.50 -7.44 -11.78
N VAL A 162 -9.33 -7.12 -11.22
CA VAL A 162 -8.04 -7.50 -11.81
C VAL A 162 -7.88 -9.03 -11.87
N LEU A 163 -8.23 -9.72 -10.78
CA LEU A 163 -8.15 -11.18 -10.73
C LEU A 163 -9.11 -11.87 -11.72
N GLU A 164 -10.21 -11.21 -12.09
CA GLU A 164 -11.17 -11.66 -13.11
C GLU A 164 -10.81 -11.20 -14.53
N GLY A 165 -9.66 -10.53 -14.71
CA GLY A 165 -9.21 -10.02 -16.02
C GLY A 165 -9.95 -8.77 -16.49
N ARG A 166 -10.60 -8.06 -15.57
CA ARG A 166 -11.32 -6.80 -15.84
C ARG A 166 -10.51 -5.58 -15.39
N ILE A 167 -10.76 -4.45 -16.02
CA ILE A 167 -10.23 -3.15 -15.56
C ILE A 167 -11.08 -2.66 -14.39
N PRO A 168 -10.45 -2.28 -13.25
CA PRO A 168 -11.20 -1.70 -12.13
C PRO A 168 -11.95 -0.42 -12.53
N GLU A 169 -13.09 -0.19 -11.90
CA GLU A 169 -13.82 1.05 -12.05
C GLU A 169 -14.41 1.48 -10.70
N PRO A 170 -14.02 2.67 -10.17
CA PRO A 170 -13.04 3.61 -10.75
C PRO A 170 -11.60 3.09 -10.70
N GLN A 171 -10.74 3.60 -11.57
CA GLN A 171 -9.30 3.31 -11.55
C GLN A 171 -8.52 4.25 -10.62
N PHE A 172 -9.11 5.38 -10.28
CA PHE A 172 -8.51 6.37 -9.40
C PHE A 172 -9.56 6.92 -8.41
N VAL A 173 -9.20 6.91 -7.13
CA VAL A 173 -9.95 7.59 -6.06
C VAL A 173 -8.93 8.30 -5.19
N HIS A 174 -9.11 9.58 -4.91
CA HIS A 174 -8.16 10.33 -4.10
C HIS A 174 -7.80 9.58 -2.83
N PRO A 175 -6.49 9.35 -2.58
CA PRO A 175 -6.04 8.76 -1.33
C PRO A 175 -6.44 9.64 -0.15
N LEU A 176 -6.98 9.01 0.88
CA LEU A 176 -7.34 9.63 2.14
C LEU A 176 -6.36 9.18 3.22
N GLY A 177 -5.54 10.08 3.74
CA GLY A 177 -4.54 9.72 4.71
C GLY A 177 -3.76 10.92 5.26
N CYS A 178 -2.84 10.63 6.18
CA CYS A 178 -1.87 11.59 6.68
C CYS A 178 -0.70 11.70 5.71
N SER A 179 -0.17 12.89 5.51
CA SER A 179 1.01 13.09 4.66
C SER A 179 2.19 12.24 5.14
N ILE A 180 2.97 11.71 4.19
CA ILE A 180 4.26 11.08 4.49
C ILE A 180 5.15 12.10 5.21
N LYS A 181 5.85 11.63 6.25
CA LYS A 181 6.75 12.47 7.05
C LYS A 181 8.12 12.48 6.37
N TRP A 182 8.35 13.51 5.57
CA TRP A 182 9.60 13.69 4.84
C TRP A 182 10.74 14.18 5.75
N LYS A 183 11.97 13.74 5.42
CA LYS A 183 13.21 14.23 6.03
C LYS A 183 13.46 15.70 5.74
#